data_4de8968438c949be073e9f9b65139141
#
_entry.id   4de8968438c949be073e9f9b65139141
#
_cell.length_a   1.000
_cell.length_b   1.000
_cell.length_c   1.000
_cell.angle_alpha   90.00
_cell.angle_beta   90.00
_cell.angle_gamma   90.00
#
_symmetry.space_group_name_H-M   'P 1'
#
loop_
_entity.id
_entity.type
_entity.pdbx_description
1 polymer ?
#
loop_
_entity_poly.entity_id
_entity_poly.type
_entity_poly.pdbx_seq_one_letter_code
_entity_poly.pdbx_strand_id
1 'polypeptide(L)'
;TDYFEYLPIHYNIMHDAELYEKSNSLQKRDAIKCLDEYAKKIKWKQFGDRVIDVGCGDGGVTAILKRNYMPMYFSRVVGCDKSENMIEFANEHHGDRRTEFQVLDIEGDVPTSLRGNFDHVVSFNALHWIKNQEAAFRNIYKLLAENGDCLLLFLGHMPIYDVYRVLSRNPKWAEWLSDVDHFVSPYHDSLQPEKDIINMLEKIGFEDIEVTCKQAEFIYDDEKKWKKAVAAINPFDIPKELYGDFLEDFRGAVPDLRIMDRQNNNIGDSFSVTVSYNSLIVYAKKRS
;
A
#
# COMPACT_ATOMS: atom_id res chain seq x y z
N THR A 1 4.74 11.35 -26.34
CA THR A 1 4.49 9.92 -26.62
C THR A 1 3.78 9.35 -25.40
N ASP A 2 2.57 8.85 -25.62
CA ASP A 2 1.73 8.32 -24.55
C ASP A 2 2.38 7.01 -24.02
N TYR A 3 2.67 6.95 -22.73
CA TYR A 3 3.24 5.76 -22.08
C TYR A 3 2.40 4.50 -22.36
N PHE A 4 1.08 4.67 -22.48
CA PHE A 4 0.13 3.58 -22.71
C PHE A 4 0.20 2.96 -24.11
N GLU A 5 0.81 3.62 -25.10
CA GLU A 5 0.97 3.05 -26.46
C GLU A 5 1.86 1.79 -26.53
N TYR A 6 2.74 1.60 -25.56
CA TYR A 6 3.74 0.52 -25.57
C TYR A 6 3.42 -0.66 -24.63
N LEU A 7 2.26 -0.64 -23.94
CA LEU A 7 1.86 -1.75 -23.05
C LEU A 7 1.33 -2.95 -23.86
N PRO A 8 1.52 -4.20 -23.38
CA PRO A 8 0.88 -5.40 -23.95
C PRO A 8 -0.65 -5.32 -23.88
N ILE A 9 -1.34 -6.06 -24.79
CA ILE A 9 -2.81 -6.01 -24.95
C ILE A 9 -3.57 -6.38 -23.66
N HIS A 10 -3.02 -7.29 -22.86
CA HIS A 10 -3.52 -7.66 -21.53
C HIS A 10 -2.39 -7.44 -20.52
N TYR A 11 -2.32 -6.27 -19.94
CA TYR A 11 -1.30 -5.92 -18.97
C TYR A 11 -1.95 -5.39 -17.70
N ASN A 12 -1.84 -6.12 -16.62
CA ASN A 12 -2.26 -5.62 -15.32
C ASN A 12 -1.26 -4.56 -14.83
N ILE A 13 -1.62 -3.30 -15.04
CA ILE A 13 -0.75 -2.14 -14.78
C ILE A 13 -0.33 -2.06 -13.33
N MET A 14 -1.13 -2.57 -12.39
CA MET A 14 -0.77 -2.64 -10.97
C MET A 14 0.49 -3.47 -10.70
N HIS A 15 0.90 -4.33 -11.65
CA HIS A 15 2.15 -5.11 -11.57
C HIS A 15 3.30 -4.51 -12.38
N ASP A 16 3.14 -3.30 -12.95
CA ASP A 16 4.21 -2.55 -13.59
C ASP A 16 5.08 -1.84 -12.54
N ALA A 17 6.16 -2.50 -12.14
CA ALA A 17 7.05 -2.01 -11.10
C ALA A 17 7.75 -0.69 -11.48
N GLU A 18 8.08 -0.47 -12.77
CA GLU A 18 8.68 0.78 -13.23
C GLU A 18 7.70 1.95 -13.18
N LEU A 19 6.45 1.73 -13.60
CA LEU A 19 5.41 2.74 -13.51
C LEU A 19 5.10 3.07 -12.06
N TYR A 20 4.99 2.04 -11.21
CA TYR A 20 4.75 2.20 -9.79
C TYR A 20 5.89 2.99 -9.12
N GLU A 21 7.15 2.64 -9.36
CA GLU A 21 8.32 3.34 -8.82
C GLU A 21 8.30 4.84 -9.15
N LYS A 22 7.93 5.19 -10.39
CA LYS A 22 7.86 6.58 -10.87
C LYS A 22 6.61 7.34 -10.41
N SER A 23 5.60 6.65 -9.87
CA SER A 23 4.27 7.21 -9.64
C SER A 23 3.75 7.07 -8.20
N ASN A 24 4.51 6.42 -7.29
CA ASN A 24 4.12 6.11 -5.91
C ASN A 24 4.48 7.22 -4.90
N SER A 25 4.48 8.48 -5.33
CA SER A 25 4.88 9.62 -4.47
C SER A 25 4.00 9.78 -3.22
N LEU A 26 2.69 9.50 -3.31
CA LEU A 26 1.78 9.48 -2.17
C LEU A 26 2.21 8.40 -1.16
N GLN A 27 2.40 7.18 -1.63
CA GLN A 27 2.75 6.03 -0.81
C GLN A 27 4.10 6.22 -0.12
N LYS A 28 5.11 6.69 -0.86
CA LYS A 28 6.45 7.01 -0.31
C LYS A 28 6.37 8.10 0.75
N ARG A 29 5.63 9.20 0.49
CA ARG A 29 5.46 10.29 1.45
C ARG A 29 4.82 9.81 2.74
N ASP A 30 3.74 9.02 2.64
CA ASP A 30 3.01 8.56 3.81
C ASP A 30 3.81 7.54 4.63
N ALA A 31 4.55 6.65 3.97
CA ALA A 31 5.48 5.76 4.64
C ALA A 31 6.57 6.53 5.41
N ILE A 32 7.17 7.56 4.79
CA ILE A 32 8.16 8.41 5.45
C ILE A 32 7.56 9.12 6.66
N LYS A 33 6.37 9.74 6.53
CA LYS A 33 5.68 10.39 7.65
C LYS A 33 5.37 9.42 8.79
N CYS A 34 4.93 8.20 8.46
CA CYS A 34 4.70 7.16 9.44
C CYS A 34 6.00 6.77 10.16
N LEU A 35 7.08 6.56 9.42
CA LEU A 35 8.38 6.23 9.98
C LEU A 35 8.95 7.35 10.85
N ASP A 36 8.87 8.61 10.43
CA ASP A 36 9.33 9.78 11.21
C ASP A 36 8.64 9.84 12.58
N GLU A 37 7.37 9.50 12.64
CA GLU A 37 6.60 9.58 13.87
C GLU A 37 6.68 8.31 14.73
N TYR A 38 6.60 7.14 14.09
CA TYR A 38 6.40 5.86 14.78
C TYR A 38 7.62 4.94 14.82
N ALA A 39 8.67 5.13 14.00
CA ALA A 39 9.84 4.23 14.01
C ALA A 39 10.55 4.18 15.37
N LYS A 40 10.46 5.24 16.18
CA LYS A 40 10.97 5.26 17.56
C LYS A 40 10.26 4.30 18.52
N LYS A 41 9.07 3.80 18.16
CA LYS A 41 8.34 2.77 18.95
C LYS A 41 8.91 1.38 18.74
N ILE A 42 9.48 1.11 17.57
CA ILE A 42 10.14 -0.16 17.25
C ILE A 42 11.29 -0.37 18.24
N LYS A 43 11.31 -1.54 18.86
CA LYS A 43 12.30 -1.88 19.90
C LYS A 43 13.55 -2.49 19.29
N TRP A 44 14.27 -1.65 18.52
CA TRP A 44 15.53 -2.05 17.92
C TRP A 44 16.50 -2.62 18.94
N LYS A 45 17.13 -3.75 18.59
CA LYS A 45 18.24 -4.31 19.35
C LYS A 45 19.53 -3.52 19.06
N GLN A 46 20.50 -3.67 19.92
CA GLN A 46 21.82 -3.10 19.65
C GLN A 46 22.49 -3.73 18.41
N PHE A 47 22.22 -5.03 18.18
CA PHE A 47 22.78 -5.82 17.08
C PHE A 47 21.80 -6.90 16.63
N GLY A 48 21.81 -7.21 15.33
CA GLY A 48 21.28 -8.46 14.83
C GLY A 48 19.79 -8.47 14.51
N ASP A 49 19.10 -7.33 14.44
CA ASP A 49 17.70 -7.29 14.08
C ASP A 49 17.43 -7.94 12.72
N ARG A 50 16.34 -8.69 12.66
CA ARG A 50 15.78 -9.30 11.45
C ARG A 50 14.44 -8.68 11.19
N VAL A 51 14.29 -8.06 10.03
CA VAL A 51 13.11 -7.30 9.63
C VAL A 51 12.47 -7.94 8.41
N ILE A 52 11.13 -8.00 8.38
CA ILE A 52 10.39 -8.32 7.16
C ILE A 52 9.42 -7.19 6.82
N ASP A 53 9.42 -6.78 5.55
CA ASP A 53 8.50 -5.81 4.98
C ASP A 53 7.45 -6.54 4.13
N VAL A 54 6.20 -6.54 4.59
CA VAL A 54 5.08 -7.26 3.99
C VAL A 54 4.34 -6.36 3.00
N GLY A 55 4.26 -6.80 1.75
CA GLY A 55 3.75 -5.98 0.65
C GLY A 55 4.74 -4.90 0.25
N CYS A 56 6.01 -5.28 0.08
CA CYS A 56 7.12 -4.35 -0.15
C CYS A 56 7.09 -3.66 -1.52
N GLY A 57 6.25 -4.14 -2.46
CA GLY A 57 6.17 -3.63 -3.83
C GLY A 57 7.54 -3.58 -4.51
N ASP A 58 7.88 -2.42 -5.07
CA ASP A 58 9.15 -2.13 -5.76
C ASP A 58 10.39 -2.15 -4.84
N GLY A 59 10.22 -2.35 -3.52
CA GLY A 59 11.30 -2.33 -2.54
C GLY A 59 11.80 -0.94 -2.14
N GLY A 60 11.28 0.12 -2.75
CA GLY A 60 11.76 1.50 -2.52
C GLY A 60 11.57 1.97 -1.07
N VAL A 61 10.43 1.66 -0.44
CA VAL A 61 10.18 2.00 0.97
C VAL A 61 11.04 1.13 1.90
N THR A 62 11.24 -0.15 1.59
CA THR A 62 12.18 -1.02 2.32
C THR A 62 13.61 -0.44 2.32
N ALA A 63 14.06 0.09 1.19
CA ALA A 63 15.37 0.74 1.07
C ALA A 63 15.46 2.03 1.92
N ILE A 64 14.39 2.83 1.96
CA ILE A 64 14.30 4.04 2.80
C ILE A 64 14.34 3.65 4.28
N LEU A 65 13.54 2.68 4.71
CA LEU A 65 13.54 2.14 6.08
C LEU A 65 14.94 1.72 6.50
N LYS A 66 15.57 0.86 5.68
CA LYS A 66 16.93 0.35 5.94
C LYS A 66 17.96 1.45 6.11
N ARG A 67 17.93 2.47 5.23
CA ARG A 67 18.94 3.54 5.20
C ARG A 67 18.78 4.54 6.32
N ASN A 68 17.54 4.91 6.67
CA ASN A 68 17.28 6.10 7.46
C ASN A 68 16.77 5.80 8.87
N TYR A 69 16.21 4.60 9.13
CA TYR A 69 15.50 4.31 10.38
C TYR A 69 16.02 3.08 11.12
N MET A 70 16.69 2.17 10.42
CA MET A 70 17.23 0.95 11.05
C MET A 70 18.62 1.15 11.61
N PRO A 71 18.97 0.45 12.73
CA PRO A 71 20.35 0.39 13.20
C PRO A 71 21.28 -0.22 12.14
N MET A 72 22.52 0.28 12.06
CA MET A 72 23.51 -0.19 11.08
C MET A 72 23.81 -1.69 11.17
N TYR A 73 23.75 -2.26 12.37
CA TYR A 73 24.11 -3.65 12.65
C TYR A 73 22.93 -4.64 12.61
N PHE A 74 21.94 -4.38 11.77
CA PHE A 74 20.91 -5.37 11.50
C PHE A 74 21.49 -6.63 10.85
N SER A 75 20.86 -7.77 11.07
CA SER A 75 21.29 -9.06 10.51
C SER A 75 20.74 -9.29 9.09
N ARG A 76 19.43 -9.08 8.91
CA ARG A 76 18.73 -9.39 7.65
C ARG A 76 17.49 -8.51 7.46
N VAL A 77 17.24 -8.13 6.22
CA VAL A 77 15.97 -7.55 5.77
C VAL A 77 15.40 -8.46 4.68
N VAL A 78 14.13 -8.80 4.80
CA VAL A 78 13.37 -9.52 3.78
C VAL A 78 12.23 -8.62 3.35
N GLY A 79 12.11 -8.32 2.07
CA GLY A 79 10.87 -7.77 1.50
C GLY A 79 10.04 -8.92 0.93
N CYS A 80 8.73 -8.87 1.07
CA CYS A 80 7.87 -9.83 0.41
C CYS A 80 6.64 -9.16 -0.21
N ASP A 81 6.26 -9.66 -1.39
CA ASP A 81 5.08 -9.23 -2.12
C ASP A 81 4.51 -10.42 -2.90
N LYS A 82 3.21 -10.38 -3.23
CA LYS A 82 2.60 -11.44 -4.05
C LYS A 82 2.96 -11.33 -5.53
N SER A 83 3.41 -10.17 -5.97
CA SER A 83 3.74 -9.88 -7.37
C SER A 83 5.19 -10.28 -7.68
N GLU A 84 5.37 -11.26 -8.57
CA GLU A 84 6.69 -11.69 -9.05
C GLU A 84 7.44 -10.53 -9.69
N ASN A 85 6.78 -9.71 -10.54
CA ASN A 85 7.39 -8.56 -11.20
C ASN A 85 7.93 -7.52 -10.20
N MET A 86 7.17 -7.24 -9.13
CA MET A 86 7.64 -6.35 -8.05
C MET A 86 8.88 -6.92 -7.37
N ILE A 87 8.88 -8.21 -7.08
CA ILE A 87 10.00 -8.89 -6.41
C ILE A 87 11.26 -8.95 -7.28
N GLU A 88 11.12 -9.21 -8.58
CA GLU A 88 12.24 -9.16 -9.52
C GLU A 88 12.86 -7.75 -9.56
N PHE A 89 12.03 -6.72 -9.72
CA PHE A 89 12.46 -5.32 -9.70
C PHE A 89 13.15 -4.96 -8.38
N ALA A 90 12.53 -5.32 -7.24
CA ALA A 90 13.07 -5.02 -5.92
C ALA A 90 14.44 -5.67 -5.68
N ASN A 91 14.63 -6.93 -6.11
CA ASN A 91 15.92 -7.61 -6.00
C ASN A 91 16.99 -6.94 -6.87
N GLU A 92 16.65 -6.54 -8.09
CA GLU A 92 17.58 -5.88 -9.00
C GLU A 92 18.06 -4.52 -8.48
N HIS A 93 17.14 -3.73 -7.90
CA HIS A 93 17.42 -2.34 -7.55
C HIS A 93 17.80 -2.14 -6.08
N HIS A 94 17.35 -3.01 -5.17
CA HIS A 94 17.47 -2.83 -3.73
C HIS A 94 18.05 -4.04 -2.97
N GLY A 95 18.23 -5.19 -3.67
CA GLY A 95 18.83 -6.38 -3.10
C GLY A 95 20.33 -6.18 -2.77
N ASP A 96 20.77 -6.80 -1.67
CA ASP A 96 22.19 -6.86 -1.29
C ASP A 96 22.49 -8.10 -0.42
N ARG A 97 23.71 -8.21 0.14
CA ARG A 97 24.13 -9.38 0.94
C ARG A 97 23.26 -9.64 2.20
N ARG A 98 22.55 -8.63 2.70
CA ARG A 98 21.70 -8.70 3.89
C ARG A 98 20.24 -8.33 3.59
N THR A 99 19.92 -8.02 2.34
CA THR A 99 18.57 -7.61 1.90
C THR A 99 18.17 -8.45 0.70
N GLU A 100 17.10 -9.19 0.82
CA GLU A 100 16.53 -10.00 -0.26
C GLU A 100 15.04 -9.78 -0.35
N PHE A 101 14.48 -10.04 -1.53
CA PHE A 101 13.06 -9.94 -1.78
C PHE A 101 12.55 -11.28 -2.31
N GLN A 102 11.38 -11.72 -1.83
CA GLN A 102 10.80 -13.01 -2.18
C GLN A 102 9.29 -12.94 -2.37
N VAL A 103 8.76 -13.77 -3.24
CA VAL A 103 7.30 -13.87 -3.44
C VAL A 103 6.67 -14.51 -2.21
N LEU A 104 5.67 -13.83 -1.65
CA LEU A 104 4.86 -14.33 -0.55
C LEU A 104 3.49 -13.66 -0.56
N ASP A 105 2.43 -14.47 -0.60
CA ASP A 105 1.07 -14.00 -0.33
C ASP A 105 0.82 -14.09 1.18
N ILE A 106 0.63 -12.96 1.82
CA ILE A 106 0.41 -12.88 3.28
C ILE A 106 -0.97 -13.42 3.70
N GLU A 107 -1.93 -13.56 2.78
CA GLU A 107 -3.20 -14.27 3.06
C GLU A 107 -3.04 -15.78 3.04
N GLY A 108 -2.02 -16.29 2.35
CA GLY A 108 -1.73 -17.70 2.17
C GLY A 108 -0.97 -18.35 3.33
N ASP A 109 -0.41 -19.52 3.05
CA ASP A 109 0.41 -20.22 4.02
C ASP A 109 1.81 -19.62 4.13
N VAL A 110 2.16 -19.13 5.31
CA VAL A 110 3.53 -18.67 5.59
C VAL A 110 4.46 -19.88 5.71
N PRO A 111 5.56 -19.93 4.93
CA PRO A 111 6.57 -20.99 5.01
C PRO A 111 7.10 -21.18 6.44
N THR A 112 7.29 -22.41 6.88
CA THR A 112 7.77 -22.73 8.22
C THR A 112 9.13 -22.08 8.50
N SER A 113 9.97 -21.93 7.46
CA SER A 113 11.28 -21.27 7.55
C SER A 113 11.23 -19.80 7.90
N LEU A 114 10.08 -19.14 7.73
CA LEU A 114 9.90 -17.72 8.05
C LEU A 114 9.23 -17.49 9.41
N ARG A 115 8.56 -18.51 9.96
CA ARG A 115 7.80 -18.38 11.20
C ARG A 115 8.73 -18.15 12.40
N GLY A 116 8.40 -17.15 13.22
CA GLY A 116 9.16 -16.81 14.41
C GLY A 116 10.56 -16.26 14.14
N ASN A 117 10.84 -15.84 12.92
CA ASN A 117 12.19 -15.48 12.49
C ASN A 117 12.47 -13.98 12.46
N PHE A 118 11.45 -13.13 12.64
CA PHE A 118 11.63 -11.69 12.50
C PHE A 118 11.37 -10.96 13.81
N ASP A 119 12.29 -10.11 14.18
CA ASP A 119 12.18 -9.26 15.37
C ASP A 119 11.17 -8.13 15.11
N HIS A 120 11.08 -7.68 13.84
CA HIS A 120 10.16 -6.63 13.42
C HIS A 120 9.47 -7.00 12.11
N VAL A 121 8.16 -6.77 12.05
CA VAL A 121 7.36 -6.83 10.83
C VAL A 121 6.90 -5.43 10.50
N VAL A 122 7.16 -4.98 9.28
CA VAL A 122 6.62 -3.70 8.78
C VAL A 122 5.75 -3.96 7.55
N SER A 123 4.84 -3.02 7.27
CA SER A 123 4.06 -3.02 6.03
C SER A 123 3.60 -1.60 5.74
N PHE A 124 3.80 -1.13 4.51
CA PHE A 124 3.44 0.21 4.11
C PHE A 124 2.60 0.20 2.84
N ASN A 125 1.34 0.66 2.95
CA ASN A 125 0.39 0.78 1.85
C ASN A 125 0.10 -0.53 1.08
N ALA A 126 0.03 -1.66 1.80
CA ALA A 126 -0.28 -2.97 1.22
C ALA A 126 -1.55 -3.62 1.79
N LEU A 127 -1.74 -3.59 3.12
CA LEU A 127 -2.77 -4.41 3.79
C LEU A 127 -4.22 -4.04 3.41
N HIS A 128 -4.48 -2.85 2.91
CA HIS A 128 -5.82 -2.46 2.45
C HIS A 128 -6.28 -3.21 1.17
N TRP A 129 -5.36 -3.84 0.45
CA TRP A 129 -5.69 -4.70 -0.71
C TRP A 129 -6.14 -6.10 -0.32
N ILE A 130 -5.98 -6.48 0.95
CA ILE A 130 -6.22 -7.82 1.46
C ILE A 130 -7.62 -7.93 2.02
N LYS A 131 -8.40 -8.92 1.56
CA LYS A 131 -9.77 -9.12 2.04
C LYS A 131 -9.83 -9.88 3.36
N ASN A 132 -9.05 -10.94 3.47
CA ASN A 132 -8.98 -11.72 4.70
C ASN A 132 -7.98 -11.11 5.66
N GLN A 133 -8.37 -10.02 6.29
CA GLN A 133 -7.55 -9.28 7.25
C GLN A 133 -7.11 -10.16 8.42
N GLU A 134 -7.99 -11.06 8.90
CA GLU A 134 -7.65 -11.97 10.00
C GLU A 134 -6.52 -12.92 9.59
N ALA A 135 -6.55 -13.49 8.39
CA ALA A 135 -5.46 -14.34 7.89
C ALA A 135 -4.14 -13.57 7.80
N ALA A 136 -4.17 -12.36 7.23
CA ALA A 136 -2.98 -11.51 7.11
C ALA A 136 -2.37 -11.18 8.48
N PHE A 137 -3.17 -10.71 9.45
CA PHE A 137 -2.67 -10.40 10.79
C PHE A 137 -2.20 -11.63 11.56
N ARG A 138 -2.87 -12.80 11.41
CA ARG A 138 -2.39 -14.07 11.96
C ARG A 138 -1.04 -14.48 11.38
N ASN A 139 -0.83 -14.25 10.09
CA ASN A 139 0.42 -14.55 9.44
C ASN A 139 1.52 -13.57 9.84
N ILE A 140 1.23 -12.28 9.99
CA ILE A 140 2.15 -11.29 10.60
C ILE A 140 2.56 -11.76 12.00
N TYR A 141 1.60 -12.20 12.83
CA TYR A 141 1.89 -12.76 14.16
C TYR A 141 2.80 -13.98 14.09
N LYS A 142 2.59 -14.89 13.14
CA LYS A 142 3.44 -16.08 12.94
C LYS A 142 4.86 -15.73 12.49
N LEU A 143 5.04 -14.67 11.69
CA LEU A 143 6.35 -14.20 11.24
C LEU A 143 7.19 -13.65 12.40
N LEU A 144 6.55 -12.99 13.37
CA LEU A 144 7.21 -12.39 14.52
C LEU A 144 7.86 -13.44 15.44
N ALA A 145 9.09 -13.17 15.84
CA ALA A 145 9.74 -13.82 16.97
C ALA A 145 9.03 -13.48 18.29
N GLU A 146 9.33 -14.20 19.35
CA GLU A 146 8.85 -13.86 20.70
C GLU A 146 9.33 -12.44 21.08
N ASN A 147 8.45 -11.64 21.66
CA ASN A 147 8.67 -10.21 21.97
C ASN A 147 8.92 -9.31 20.75
N GLY A 148 8.72 -9.80 19.53
CA GLY A 148 8.81 -8.99 18.33
C GLY A 148 7.64 -8.01 18.20
N ASP A 149 7.82 -6.96 17.42
CA ASP A 149 6.82 -5.93 17.18
C ASP A 149 6.49 -5.72 15.70
N CYS A 150 5.38 -5.06 15.43
CA CYS A 150 5.04 -4.66 14.08
C CYS A 150 4.64 -3.18 14.00
N LEU A 151 4.98 -2.55 12.86
CA LEU A 151 4.52 -1.23 12.48
C LEU A 151 3.90 -1.30 11.09
N LEU A 152 2.60 -1.04 10.99
CA LEU A 152 1.83 -1.22 9.78
C LEU A 152 1.10 0.09 9.43
N LEU A 153 1.15 0.47 8.15
CA LEU A 153 0.44 1.62 7.58
C LEU A 153 -0.37 1.15 6.39
N PHE A 154 -1.67 1.41 6.37
CA PHE A 154 -2.55 1.11 5.26
C PHE A 154 -3.75 2.07 5.19
N LEU A 155 -4.49 2.02 4.08
CA LEU A 155 -5.60 2.92 3.85
C LEU A 155 -6.89 2.41 4.50
N GLY A 156 -7.61 3.31 5.16
CA GLY A 156 -9.02 3.14 5.50
C GLY A 156 -9.90 3.69 4.37
N HIS A 157 -10.61 4.79 4.65
CA HIS A 157 -11.38 5.49 3.61
C HIS A 157 -10.44 6.13 2.58
N MET A 158 -10.73 5.89 1.28
CA MET A 158 -10.02 6.47 0.14
C MET A 158 -10.99 6.73 -1.01
N PRO A 159 -11.15 7.96 -1.49
CA PRO A 159 -12.15 8.32 -2.51
C PRO A 159 -12.05 7.55 -3.83
N ILE A 160 -10.87 7.04 -4.18
CA ILE A 160 -10.67 6.22 -5.38
C ILE A 160 -11.62 5.00 -5.40
N TYR A 161 -11.93 4.43 -4.26
CA TYR A 161 -12.83 3.28 -4.16
C TYR A 161 -14.27 3.67 -4.52
N ASP A 162 -14.71 4.87 -4.14
CA ASP A 162 -16.02 5.40 -4.52
C ASP A 162 -16.09 5.67 -6.02
N VAL A 163 -15.02 6.20 -6.62
CA VAL A 163 -14.91 6.36 -8.08
C VAL A 163 -15.05 5.02 -8.79
N TYR A 164 -14.35 3.99 -8.34
CA TYR A 164 -14.47 2.64 -8.91
C TYR A 164 -15.90 2.09 -8.78
N ARG A 165 -16.57 2.28 -7.66
CA ARG A 165 -17.99 1.89 -7.47
C ARG A 165 -18.95 2.65 -8.38
N VAL A 166 -18.69 3.95 -8.63
CA VAL A 166 -19.49 4.73 -9.58
C VAL A 166 -19.28 4.20 -11.00
N LEU A 167 -18.04 3.99 -11.41
CA LEU A 167 -17.71 3.49 -12.74
C LEU A 167 -18.20 2.05 -12.96
N SER A 168 -18.18 1.19 -11.95
CA SER A 168 -18.70 -0.18 -12.07
C SER A 168 -20.19 -0.26 -12.41
N ARG A 169 -20.97 0.80 -12.13
CA ARG A 169 -22.38 0.92 -12.48
C ARG A 169 -22.61 1.49 -13.87
N ASN A 170 -21.57 2.02 -14.51
CA ASN A 170 -21.64 2.51 -15.88
C ASN A 170 -21.57 1.32 -16.86
N PRO A 171 -22.55 1.13 -17.76
CA PRO A 171 -22.54 0.03 -18.74
C PRO A 171 -21.24 -0.08 -19.54
N LYS A 172 -20.54 1.03 -19.78
CA LYS A 172 -19.26 1.06 -20.50
C LYS A 172 -18.15 0.32 -19.74
N TRP A 173 -18.19 0.33 -18.38
CA TRP A 173 -17.10 -0.18 -17.55
C TRP A 173 -17.50 -1.41 -16.70
N ALA A 174 -18.78 -1.72 -16.62
CA ALA A 174 -19.33 -2.76 -15.74
C ALA A 174 -18.68 -4.15 -15.94
N GLU A 175 -18.30 -4.49 -17.17
CA GLU A 175 -17.66 -5.76 -17.51
C GLU A 175 -16.30 -5.91 -16.81
N TRP A 176 -15.46 -4.85 -16.84
CA TRP A 176 -14.12 -4.89 -16.27
C TRP A 176 -14.07 -4.59 -14.76
N LEU A 177 -15.09 -3.92 -14.22
CA LEU A 177 -15.20 -3.56 -12.81
C LEU A 177 -16.24 -4.42 -12.05
N SER A 178 -16.55 -5.60 -12.54
CA SER A 178 -17.57 -6.49 -11.95
C SER A 178 -17.26 -6.86 -10.48
N ASP A 179 -15.99 -7.02 -10.15
CA ASP A 179 -15.50 -7.40 -8.82
C ASP A 179 -14.99 -6.20 -7.99
N VAL A 180 -15.54 -5.00 -8.23
CA VAL A 180 -15.05 -3.77 -7.61
C VAL A 180 -14.89 -3.86 -6.09
N ASP A 181 -15.85 -4.46 -5.39
CA ASP A 181 -15.81 -4.58 -3.94
C ASP A 181 -14.70 -5.51 -3.43
N HIS A 182 -14.11 -6.35 -4.30
CA HIS A 182 -12.92 -7.12 -3.98
C HIS A 182 -11.69 -6.22 -3.75
N PHE A 183 -11.62 -5.08 -4.43
CA PHE A 183 -10.48 -4.15 -4.39
C PHE A 183 -10.70 -2.93 -3.47
N VAL A 184 -11.88 -2.78 -2.89
CA VAL A 184 -12.15 -1.74 -1.89
C VAL A 184 -11.56 -2.14 -0.54
N SER A 185 -10.87 -1.24 0.14
CA SER A 185 -10.35 -1.51 1.49
C SER A 185 -11.45 -2.03 2.42
N PRO A 186 -11.21 -3.08 3.21
CA PRO A 186 -12.18 -3.57 4.21
C PRO A 186 -12.59 -2.51 5.24
N TYR A 187 -11.80 -1.47 5.38
CA TYR A 187 -12.05 -0.38 6.34
C TYR A 187 -12.62 0.89 5.70
N HIS A 188 -12.87 0.88 4.37
CA HIS A 188 -13.33 2.06 3.63
C HIS A 188 -14.65 2.60 4.18
N ASP A 189 -15.60 1.71 4.44
CA ASP A 189 -16.94 2.04 4.94
C ASP A 189 -17.07 1.88 6.46
N SER A 190 -16.01 1.50 7.17
CA SER A 190 -16.07 1.32 8.63
C SER A 190 -16.16 2.66 9.34
N LEU A 191 -17.12 2.75 10.27
CA LEU A 191 -17.28 3.90 11.16
C LEU A 191 -16.33 3.87 12.37
N GLN A 192 -15.74 2.71 12.68
CA GLN A 192 -14.88 2.49 13.85
C GLN A 192 -13.70 1.57 13.47
N PRO A 193 -12.91 1.90 12.44
CA PRO A 193 -11.87 1.00 11.93
C PRO A 193 -10.79 0.68 12.98
N GLU A 194 -10.47 1.62 13.88
CA GLU A 194 -9.53 1.39 14.96
C GLU A 194 -10.00 0.28 15.90
N LYS A 195 -11.27 0.33 16.30
CA LYS A 195 -11.85 -0.67 17.18
C LYS A 195 -11.95 -2.04 16.52
N ASP A 196 -12.30 -2.07 15.23
CA ASP A 196 -12.37 -3.32 14.46
C ASP A 196 -11.01 -4.00 14.42
N ILE A 197 -9.94 -3.23 14.17
CA ILE A 197 -8.56 -3.72 14.14
C ILE A 197 -8.10 -4.16 15.53
N ILE A 198 -8.32 -3.34 16.58
CA ILE A 198 -7.93 -3.70 17.96
C ILE A 198 -8.56 -5.02 18.37
N ASN A 199 -9.87 -5.19 18.19
CA ASN A 199 -10.57 -6.42 18.53
C ASN A 199 -10.01 -7.65 17.80
N MET A 200 -9.60 -7.47 16.55
CA MET A 200 -8.99 -8.56 15.76
C MET A 200 -7.61 -8.91 16.27
N LEU A 201 -6.76 -7.92 16.52
CA LEU A 201 -5.40 -8.13 17.02
C LEU A 201 -5.39 -8.78 18.42
N GLU A 202 -6.27 -8.36 19.33
CA GLU A 202 -6.45 -8.96 20.65
C GLU A 202 -6.82 -10.45 20.55
N LYS A 203 -7.77 -10.79 19.66
CA LYS A 203 -8.18 -12.20 19.42
C LYS A 203 -7.04 -13.06 18.86
N ILE A 204 -6.12 -12.46 18.10
CA ILE A 204 -4.94 -13.15 17.55
C ILE A 204 -3.89 -13.37 18.64
N GLY A 205 -3.82 -12.51 19.65
CA GLY A 205 -2.90 -12.59 20.76
C GLY A 205 -1.82 -11.52 20.78
N PHE A 206 -1.98 -10.43 20.00
CA PHE A 206 -1.11 -9.27 20.13
C PHE A 206 -1.32 -8.53 21.44
N GLU A 207 -0.28 -7.85 21.90
CA GLU A 207 -0.26 -7.00 23.10
C GLU A 207 0.30 -5.61 22.74
N ASP A 208 0.19 -4.65 23.64
CA ASP A 208 0.62 -3.26 23.48
C ASP A 208 0.07 -2.65 22.17
N ILE A 209 -1.20 -2.93 21.87
CA ILE A 209 -1.85 -2.56 20.61
C ILE A 209 -2.17 -1.08 20.61
N GLU A 210 -1.64 -0.37 19.63
CA GLU A 210 -2.00 1.01 19.33
C GLU A 210 -2.49 1.09 17.88
N VAL A 211 -3.70 1.59 17.67
CA VAL A 211 -4.26 1.83 16.35
C VAL A 211 -4.68 3.29 16.26
N THR A 212 -4.28 3.95 15.21
CA THR A 212 -4.59 5.36 14.97
C THR A 212 -5.11 5.55 13.56
N CYS A 213 -6.30 6.17 13.43
CA CYS A 213 -6.85 6.63 12.17
C CYS A 213 -6.51 8.11 11.98
N LYS A 214 -5.74 8.44 10.95
CA LYS A 214 -5.34 9.81 10.63
C LYS A 214 -5.92 10.28 9.32
N GLN A 215 -6.51 11.46 9.32
CA GLN A 215 -6.84 12.15 8.08
C GLN A 215 -5.56 12.64 7.42
N ALA A 216 -5.48 12.42 6.12
CA ALA A 216 -4.38 12.84 5.28
C ALA A 216 -4.90 13.46 3.98
N GLU A 217 -4.07 14.31 3.39
CA GLU A 217 -4.35 14.93 2.10
C GLU A 217 -3.12 14.81 1.20
N PHE A 218 -3.36 14.58 -0.08
CA PHE A 218 -2.33 14.64 -1.11
C PHE A 218 -2.81 15.50 -2.28
N ILE A 219 -1.93 16.39 -2.75
CA ILE A 219 -2.24 17.29 -3.85
C ILE A 219 -1.42 16.86 -5.06
N TYR A 220 -2.13 16.58 -6.16
CA TYR A 220 -1.54 16.43 -7.48
C TYR A 220 -1.68 17.75 -8.23
N ASP A 221 -0.55 18.36 -8.57
CA ASP A 221 -0.44 19.63 -9.29
C ASP A 221 -0.17 19.46 -10.80
N ASP A 222 -0.16 18.22 -11.27
CA ASP A 222 0.11 17.83 -12.65
C ASP A 222 -0.83 16.68 -13.05
N GLU A 223 -1.62 16.92 -14.12
CA GLU A 223 -2.59 15.94 -14.60
C GLU A 223 -1.95 14.64 -15.08
N LYS A 224 -0.79 14.72 -15.73
CA LYS A 224 -0.09 13.52 -16.22
C LYS A 224 0.43 12.68 -15.06
N LYS A 225 0.95 13.33 -14.01
CA LYS A 225 1.38 12.65 -12.79
C LYS A 225 0.20 11.98 -12.08
N TRP A 226 -0.94 12.69 -11.98
CA TRP A 226 -2.16 12.16 -11.38
C TRP A 226 -2.68 10.94 -12.17
N LYS A 227 -2.81 11.04 -13.50
CA LYS A 227 -3.23 9.91 -14.36
C LYS A 227 -2.30 8.70 -14.20
N LYS A 228 -0.99 8.91 -14.15
CA LYS A 228 -0.02 7.84 -13.92
C LYS A 228 -0.16 7.22 -12.54
N ALA A 229 -0.40 8.02 -11.50
CA ALA A 229 -0.61 7.52 -10.15
C ALA A 229 -1.89 6.67 -10.05
N VAL A 230 -2.99 7.11 -10.66
CA VAL A 230 -4.23 6.33 -10.77
C VAL A 230 -3.98 5.03 -11.53
N ALA A 231 -3.26 5.09 -12.67
CA ALA A 231 -2.93 3.92 -13.46
C ALA A 231 -2.09 2.90 -12.66
N ALA A 232 -1.05 3.37 -11.96
CA ALA A 232 -0.12 2.51 -11.23
C ALA A 232 -0.76 1.68 -10.10
N ILE A 233 -1.92 2.11 -9.60
CA ILE A 233 -2.66 1.43 -8.53
C ILE A 233 -3.99 0.84 -9.01
N ASN A 234 -4.29 0.92 -10.32
CA ASN A 234 -5.52 0.36 -10.86
C ASN A 234 -5.45 -1.17 -10.90
N PRO A 235 -6.34 -1.87 -10.18
CA PRO A 235 -6.31 -3.33 -10.12
C PRO A 235 -7.09 -4.02 -11.26
N PHE A 236 -7.81 -3.25 -12.09
CA PHE A 236 -8.71 -3.77 -13.11
C PHE A 236 -8.00 -3.94 -14.45
N ASP A 237 -8.34 -4.99 -15.16
CA ASP A 237 -7.77 -5.38 -16.46
C ASP A 237 -8.46 -4.62 -17.60
N ILE A 238 -8.33 -3.30 -17.59
CA ILE A 238 -8.89 -2.44 -18.62
C ILE A 238 -8.09 -2.60 -19.91
N PRO A 239 -8.73 -2.90 -21.06
CA PRO A 239 -8.04 -2.96 -22.35
C PRO A 239 -7.27 -1.67 -22.63
N LYS A 240 -6.05 -1.83 -23.16
CA LYS A 240 -5.13 -0.72 -23.42
C LYS A 240 -5.77 0.39 -24.27
N GLU A 241 -6.49 0.02 -25.30
CA GLU A 241 -7.18 0.94 -26.22
C GLU A 241 -8.30 1.74 -25.56
N LEU A 242 -8.85 1.24 -24.43
CA LEU A 242 -9.90 1.90 -23.66
C LEU A 242 -9.34 2.67 -22.45
N TYR A 243 -8.04 2.52 -22.16
CA TYR A 243 -7.48 3.03 -20.92
C TYR A 243 -7.49 4.57 -20.85
N GLY A 244 -7.28 5.24 -22.00
CA GLY A 244 -7.43 6.70 -22.08
C GLY A 244 -8.84 7.17 -21.73
N ASP A 245 -9.84 6.53 -22.31
CA ASP A 245 -11.25 6.80 -22.04
C ASP A 245 -11.60 6.50 -20.57
N PHE A 246 -11.06 5.41 -20.02
CA PHE A 246 -11.26 5.07 -18.61
C PHE A 246 -10.75 6.15 -17.67
N LEU A 247 -9.56 6.69 -17.91
CA LEU A 247 -9.00 7.77 -17.10
C LEU A 247 -9.78 9.10 -17.25
N GLU A 248 -10.35 9.38 -18.43
CA GLU A 248 -11.22 10.56 -18.61
C GLU A 248 -12.55 10.39 -17.86
N ASP A 249 -13.20 9.21 -17.96
CA ASP A 249 -14.44 8.92 -17.23
C ASP A 249 -14.16 8.86 -15.72
N PHE A 250 -13.00 8.33 -15.31
CA PHE A 250 -12.54 8.38 -13.92
C PHE A 250 -12.43 9.83 -13.42
N ARG A 251 -11.79 10.71 -14.20
CA ARG A 251 -11.68 12.13 -13.89
C ARG A 251 -13.05 12.79 -13.80
N GLY A 252 -13.96 12.47 -14.72
CA GLY A 252 -15.34 12.98 -14.72
C GLY A 252 -16.16 12.61 -13.50
N ALA A 253 -15.88 11.44 -12.88
CA ALA A 253 -16.55 10.99 -11.66
C ALA A 253 -16.00 11.63 -10.37
N VAL A 254 -14.80 12.23 -10.40
CA VAL A 254 -14.14 12.85 -9.25
C VAL A 254 -14.92 14.03 -8.64
N PRO A 255 -15.51 14.97 -9.41
CA PRO A 255 -16.27 16.10 -8.87
C PRO A 255 -17.52 15.68 -8.09
N ASP A 256 -18.22 14.62 -8.55
CA ASP A 256 -19.44 14.12 -7.91
C ASP A 256 -19.17 13.58 -6.51
N LEU A 257 -17.93 13.22 -6.21
CA LEU A 257 -17.48 12.68 -4.95
C LEU A 257 -16.83 13.73 -4.02
N ARG A 258 -16.95 15.03 -4.37
CA ARG A 258 -16.36 16.16 -3.63
C ARG A 258 -14.83 16.09 -3.49
N ILE A 259 -14.15 15.43 -4.41
CA ILE A 259 -12.71 15.57 -4.58
C ILE A 259 -12.54 16.93 -5.27
N MET A 260 -12.23 17.98 -4.50
CA MET A 260 -12.28 19.36 -4.96
C MET A 260 -11.27 19.62 -6.09
N ASP A 261 -11.79 19.90 -7.29
CA ASP A 261 -11.11 20.80 -8.23
C ASP A 261 -11.11 22.18 -7.59
N ARG A 262 -10.00 22.65 -7.09
CA ARG A 262 -9.84 24.08 -6.79
C ARG A 262 -9.59 24.82 -8.11
N GLN A 263 -10.64 25.06 -8.86
CA GLN A 263 -10.64 26.15 -9.82
C GLN A 263 -10.59 27.47 -9.02
N ASN A 264 -9.40 27.96 -8.76
CA ASN A 264 -9.24 29.38 -8.45
C ASN A 264 -9.59 30.16 -9.73
N ASN A 265 -10.75 30.80 -9.74
CA ASN A 265 -11.08 31.84 -10.69
C ASN A 265 -10.01 32.94 -10.57
N ASN A 266 -8.95 32.84 -11.35
CA ASN A 266 -8.17 33.92 -11.96
C ASN A 266 -6.76 33.45 -12.33
N ILE A 267 -6.44 33.58 -13.63
CA ILE A 267 -5.11 33.58 -14.25
C ILE A 267 -4.42 32.22 -14.32
N GLY A 268 -4.67 31.50 -15.43
CA GLY A 268 -3.94 30.32 -15.89
C GLY A 268 -4.52 29.00 -15.35
N ASP A 269 -5.03 28.16 -16.24
CA ASP A 269 -5.56 26.81 -15.95
C ASP A 269 -4.46 25.93 -15.34
N SER A 270 -4.26 25.98 -14.02
CA SER A 270 -3.38 25.06 -13.34
C SER A 270 -4.21 23.87 -12.83
N PHE A 271 -3.91 22.66 -13.32
CA PHE A 271 -4.47 21.43 -12.83
C PHE A 271 -4.12 21.24 -11.34
N SER A 272 -5.12 20.93 -10.53
CA SER A 272 -4.91 20.56 -9.12
C SER A 272 -6.02 19.63 -8.65
N VAL A 273 -5.64 18.44 -8.19
CA VAL A 273 -6.54 17.47 -7.54
C VAL A 273 -6.07 17.22 -6.12
N THR A 274 -6.91 17.54 -5.16
CA THR A 274 -6.67 17.24 -3.75
C THR A 274 -7.42 15.95 -3.38
N VAL A 275 -6.70 14.95 -2.91
CA VAL A 275 -7.26 13.69 -2.43
C VAL A 275 -7.20 13.68 -0.91
N SER A 276 -8.36 13.66 -0.24
CA SER A 276 -8.47 13.54 1.22
C SER A 276 -8.85 12.10 1.57
N TYR A 277 -8.11 11.46 2.47
CA TYR A 277 -8.27 10.05 2.82
C TYR A 277 -7.89 9.78 4.27
N ASN A 278 -8.15 8.56 4.73
CA ASN A 278 -7.77 8.12 6.07
C ASN A 278 -6.66 7.06 5.99
N SER A 279 -5.58 7.29 6.74
CA SER A 279 -4.52 6.32 6.97
C SER A 279 -4.70 5.64 8.32
N LEU A 280 -4.57 4.32 8.34
CA LEU A 280 -4.61 3.49 9.55
C LEU A 280 -3.18 3.09 9.89
N ILE A 281 -2.74 3.43 11.10
CA ILE A 281 -1.40 3.12 11.60
C ILE A 281 -1.57 2.18 12.79
N VAL A 282 -0.90 1.05 12.74
CA VAL A 282 -0.93 0.01 13.77
C VAL A 282 0.47 -0.22 14.29
N TYR A 283 0.62 -0.18 15.61
CA TYR A 283 1.76 -0.73 16.32
C TYR A 283 1.26 -1.78 17.30
N ALA A 284 1.88 -2.94 17.32
CA ALA A 284 1.54 -4.01 18.24
C ALA A 284 2.74 -4.93 18.48
N LYS A 285 2.67 -5.73 19.55
CA LYS A 285 3.72 -6.69 19.90
C LYS A 285 3.17 -8.09 19.95
N LYS A 286 4.04 -9.06 19.66
CA LYS A 286 3.80 -10.44 19.94
C LYS A 286 4.16 -10.74 21.40
N ARG A 287 3.26 -11.43 22.08
CA ARG A 287 3.49 -11.91 23.46
C ARG A 287 4.68 -12.85 23.53
N SER A 288 5.34 -12.84 24.70
CA SER A 288 6.40 -13.80 25.08
C SER A 288 5.85 -15.20 25.19
#